data_ddcd4e437c9dcbcdf83309fac879474e
#
_entry.id   ddcd4e437c9dcbcdf83309fac879474e
#
_cell.length_a   1.000
_cell.length_b   1.000
_cell.length_c   1.000
_cell.angle_alpha   90.00
_cell.angle_beta   90.00
_cell.angle_gamma   90.00
#
_symmetry.space_group_name_H-M   'P 1'
#
loop_
_entity.id
_entity.type
_entity.pdbx_description
1 polymer ?
#
loop_
_entity_poly.entity_id
_entity_poly.type
_entity_poly.pdbx_seq_one_letter_code
_entity_poly.pdbx_strand_id
1 'polypeptide(L)'
;MDAVALLPVVAAACAVPQFVPQIRKLRRTGDTAGLSTPWAVLTGINNAAWFGYFAASHYWFALVPSSSASLLGGTLGVMLQRRRPLPRRTALLIAGWIALVAAAAVVDRRLLGAVLTGAFLIQVVPALVTAYRTPHPTGIARGTWRLLLGELTCWSVFGAANHDGPLVVLGTTGIVAALLMLHRARTAGGGRQPAARAAATSGRKVPGVAAQPSASPGSLTQR
;
A
#
# COMPACT_ATOMS: atom_id res chain seq x y z
N MET A 1 15.91 -28.35 -11.37
CA MET A 1 15.47 -26.94 -11.53
C MET A 1 16.29 -26.12 -10.57
N ASP A 2 17.04 -25.15 -11.09
CA ASP A 2 17.85 -24.28 -10.26
C ASP A 2 16.94 -23.43 -9.35
N ALA A 3 17.33 -23.30 -8.09
CA ALA A 3 16.55 -22.53 -7.10
C ALA A 3 16.28 -21.09 -7.58
N VAL A 4 17.19 -20.52 -8.37
CA VAL A 4 17.05 -19.18 -8.97
C VAL A 4 15.88 -19.12 -9.97
N ALA A 5 15.63 -20.20 -10.72
CA ALA A 5 14.51 -20.26 -11.68
C ALA A 5 13.13 -20.25 -11.01
N LEU A 6 13.04 -20.58 -9.71
CA LEU A 6 11.80 -20.53 -8.95
C LEU A 6 11.50 -19.14 -8.37
N LEU A 7 12.48 -18.24 -8.27
CA LEU A 7 12.32 -16.93 -7.66
C LEU A 7 11.22 -16.06 -8.32
N PRO A 8 11.09 -16.00 -9.66
CA PRO A 8 9.99 -15.26 -10.29
C PRO A 8 8.61 -15.81 -9.94
N VAL A 9 8.49 -17.13 -9.75
CA VAL A 9 7.21 -17.76 -9.35
C VAL A 9 6.86 -17.39 -7.91
N VAL A 10 7.83 -17.42 -7.00
CA VAL A 10 7.65 -17.00 -5.61
C VAL A 10 7.36 -15.49 -5.54
N ALA A 11 8.05 -14.68 -6.34
CA ALA A 11 7.76 -13.25 -6.46
C ALA A 11 6.32 -13.01 -6.90
N ALA A 12 5.84 -13.72 -7.93
CA ALA A 12 4.45 -13.63 -8.40
C ALA A 12 3.44 -14.06 -7.32
N ALA A 13 3.72 -15.14 -6.57
CA ALA A 13 2.88 -15.58 -5.47
C ALA A 13 2.75 -14.55 -4.33
N CYS A 14 3.79 -13.74 -4.11
CA CYS A 14 3.75 -12.61 -3.19
C CYS A 14 3.04 -11.39 -3.79
N ALA A 15 3.32 -11.07 -5.05
CA ALA A 15 2.82 -9.88 -5.74
C ALA A 15 1.31 -9.92 -5.99
N VAL A 16 0.79 -11.06 -6.42
CA VAL A 16 -0.64 -11.19 -6.75
C VAL A 16 -1.56 -10.80 -5.59
N PRO A 17 -1.38 -11.31 -4.35
CA PRO A 17 -2.25 -10.95 -3.23
C PRO A 17 -1.80 -9.70 -2.44
N GLN A 18 -0.69 -9.03 -2.80
CA GLN A 18 -0.04 -8.05 -1.93
C GLN A 18 -0.94 -6.88 -1.47
N PHE A 19 -1.87 -6.43 -2.31
CA PHE A 19 -2.79 -5.33 -1.96
C PHE A 19 -4.06 -5.80 -1.26
N VAL A 20 -4.38 -7.10 -1.27
CA VAL A 20 -5.60 -7.64 -0.67
C VAL A 20 -5.70 -7.33 0.83
N PRO A 21 -4.63 -7.49 1.66
CA PRO A 21 -4.71 -7.14 3.07
C PRO A 21 -5.04 -5.66 3.31
N GLN A 22 -4.49 -4.77 2.47
CA GLN A 22 -4.74 -3.32 2.58
C GLN A 22 -6.17 -2.96 2.18
N ILE A 23 -6.66 -3.51 1.06
CA ILE A 23 -8.04 -3.30 0.58
C ILE A 23 -9.05 -3.82 1.62
N ARG A 24 -8.85 -5.04 2.14
CA ARG A 24 -9.71 -5.63 3.19
C ARG A 24 -9.73 -4.76 4.44
N LYS A 25 -8.57 -4.30 4.90
CA LYS A 25 -8.47 -3.43 6.08
C LYS A 25 -9.22 -2.13 5.84
N LEU A 26 -8.97 -1.45 4.73
CA LEU A 26 -9.64 -0.20 4.39
C LEU A 26 -11.16 -0.36 4.26
N ARG A 27 -11.65 -1.47 3.70
CA ARG A 27 -13.10 -1.78 3.62
C ARG A 27 -13.71 -1.99 5.00
N ARG A 28 -13.02 -2.73 5.88
CA ARG A 28 -13.55 -3.07 7.21
C ARG A 28 -13.52 -1.91 8.19
N THR A 29 -12.48 -1.10 8.18
CA THR A 29 -12.25 -0.07 9.21
C THR A 29 -12.53 1.35 8.71
N GLY A 30 -12.53 1.58 7.41
CA GLY A 30 -12.57 2.92 6.85
C GLY A 30 -11.31 3.77 7.11
N ASP A 31 -10.35 3.23 7.87
CA ASP A 31 -9.19 3.96 8.37
C ASP A 31 -8.16 4.20 7.26
N THR A 32 -7.91 5.47 6.99
CA THR A 32 -6.92 5.95 6.01
C THR A 32 -5.66 6.50 6.65
N ALA A 33 -5.50 6.43 7.98
CA ALA A 33 -4.36 7.01 8.68
C ALA A 33 -3.03 6.37 8.25
N GLY A 34 -2.11 7.17 7.77
CA GLY A 34 -0.82 6.71 7.25
C GLY A 34 -0.86 6.13 5.84
N LEU A 35 -2.03 6.13 5.15
CA LEU A 35 -2.13 5.73 3.75
C LEU A 35 -1.95 6.93 2.82
N SER A 36 -1.21 6.71 1.75
CA SER A 36 -0.92 7.70 0.72
C SER A 36 -1.75 7.44 -0.55
N THR A 37 -2.66 8.35 -0.89
CA THR A 37 -3.40 8.30 -2.17
C THR A 37 -2.45 8.37 -3.37
N PRO A 38 -1.44 9.27 -3.41
CA PRO A 38 -0.47 9.30 -4.50
C PRO A 38 0.26 7.97 -4.70
N TRP A 39 0.69 7.32 -3.61
CA TRP A 39 1.34 6.00 -3.71
C TRP A 39 0.45 4.96 -4.38
N ALA A 40 -0.80 4.84 -3.96
CA ALA A 40 -1.70 3.82 -4.50
C ALA A 40 -2.02 4.08 -5.98
N VAL A 41 -2.23 5.35 -6.38
CA VAL A 41 -2.47 5.74 -7.77
C VAL A 41 -1.23 5.48 -8.63
N LEU A 42 -0.05 5.91 -8.18
CA LEU A 42 1.21 5.66 -8.90
C LEU A 42 1.52 4.16 -9.02
N THR A 43 1.18 3.36 -7.99
CA THR A 43 1.31 1.91 -8.05
C THR A 43 0.49 1.32 -9.19
N GLY A 44 -0.78 1.72 -9.33
CA GLY A 44 -1.62 1.26 -10.44
C GLY A 44 -1.05 1.65 -11.81
N ILE A 45 -0.65 2.91 -11.97
CA ILE A 45 -0.10 3.45 -13.22
C ILE A 45 1.23 2.79 -13.60
N ASN A 46 2.18 2.73 -12.66
CA ASN A 46 3.51 2.19 -12.92
C ASN A 46 3.46 0.68 -13.24
N ASN A 47 2.59 -0.08 -12.56
CA ASN A 47 2.43 -1.50 -12.87
C ASN A 47 1.72 -1.72 -14.20
N ALA A 48 0.81 -0.84 -14.65
CA ALA A 48 0.28 -0.88 -16.01
C ALA A 48 1.37 -0.62 -17.05
N ALA A 49 2.28 0.31 -16.80
CA ALA A 49 3.41 0.58 -17.68
C ALA A 49 4.44 -0.58 -17.68
N TRP A 50 4.72 -1.19 -16.53
CA TRP A 50 5.52 -2.42 -16.44
C TRP A 50 4.88 -3.57 -17.21
N PHE A 51 3.55 -3.73 -17.13
CA PHE A 51 2.83 -4.72 -17.92
C PHE A 51 3.10 -4.52 -19.42
N GLY A 52 2.97 -3.28 -19.93
CA GLY A 52 3.29 -2.95 -21.32
C GLY A 52 4.75 -3.25 -21.69
N TYR A 53 5.69 -2.89 -20.81
CA TYR A 53 7.11 -3.18 -20.99
C TYR A 53 7.40 -4.69 -21.05
N PHE A 54 6.84 -5.48 -20.15
CA PHE A 54 7.02 -6.93 -20.11
C PHE A 54 6.38 -7.62 -21.30
N ALA A 55 5.19 -7.17 -21.74
CA ALA A 55 4.55 -7.67 -22.95
C ALA A 55 5.40 -7.44 -24.20
N ALA A 56 5.93 -6.22 -24.36
CA ALA A 56 6.83 -5.86 -25.46
C ALA A 56 8.19 -6.57 -25.38
N SER A 57 8.59 -7.06 -24.20
CA SER A 57 9.84 -7.79 -23.96
C SER A 57 9.67 -9.31 -23.97
N HIS A 58 8.44 -9.80 -24.20
CA HIS A 58 8.08 -11.23 -24.16
C HIS A 58 8.32 -11.91 -22.80
N TYR A 59 8.30 -11.13 -21.69
CA TYR A 59 8.44 -11.64 -20.31
C TYR A 59 7.07 -12.06 -19.75
N TRP A 60 6.49 -13.14 -20.29
CA TRP A 60 5.13 -13.58 -20.04
C TRP A 60 4.83 -13.83 -18.55
N PHE A 61 5.77 -14.38 -17.80
CA PHE A 61 5.60 -14.63 -16.36
C PHE A 61 5.46 -13.34 -15.53
N ALA A 62 6.06 -12.24 -15.98
CA ALA A 62 5.98 -10.95 -15.30
C ALA A 62 4.66 -10.20 -15.56
N LEU A 63 3.85 -10.64 -16.53
CA LEU A 63 2.54 -10.04 -16.81
C LEU A 63 1.54 -10.28 -15.68
N VAL A 64 1.58 -11.46 -15.04
CA VAL A 64 0.65 -11.82 -13.96
C VAL A 64 0.82 -10.92 -12.73
N PRO A 65 2.02 -10.76 -12.14
CA PRO A 65 2.21 -9.85 -11.01
C PRO A 65 1.93 -8.38 -11.39
N SER A 66 2.39 -7.90 -12.54
CA SER A 66 2.17 -6.51 -12.93
C SER A 66 0.71 -6.18 -13.21
N SER A 67 -0.07 -7.06 -13.87
CA SER A 67 -1.52 -6.86 -14.06
C SER A 67 -2.25 -6.87 -12.71
N SER A 68 -1.93 -7.83 -11.83
CA SER A 68 -2.52 -7.90 -10.49
C SER A 68 -2.23 -6.65 -9.66
N ALA A 69 -0.97 -6.19 -9.64
CA ALA A 69 -0.57 -4.99 -8.91
C ALA A 69 -1.22 -3.72 -9.51
N SER A 70 -1.36 -3.64 -10.84
CA SER A 70 -2.05 -2.55 -11.49
C SER A 70 -3.53 -2.49 -11.11
N LEU A 71 -4.24 -3.63 -11.19
CA LEU A 71 -5.67 -3.69 -10.87
C LEU A 71 -5.95 -3.45 -9.39
N LEU A 72 -5.22 -4.12 -8.50
CA LEU A 72 -5.44 -4.00 -7.06
C LEU A 72 -4.92 -2.67 -6.51
N GLY A 73 -3.76 -2.21 -6.97
CA GLY A 73 -3.22 -0.89 -6.63
C GLY A 73 -4.12 0.24 -7.13
N GLY A 74 -4.61 0.13 -8.37
CA GLY A 74 -5.60 1.05 -8.94
C GLY A 74 -6.91 1.05 -8.15
N THR A 75 -7.42 -0.11 -7.78
CA THR A 75 -8.61 -0.24 -6.90
C THR A 75 -8.39 0.47 -5.56
N LEU A 76 -7.25 0.24 -4.92
CA LEU A 76 -6.90 0.94 -3.68
C LEU A 76 -6.80 2.45 -3.91
N GLY A 77 -6.20 2.88 -5.02
CA GLY A 77 -6.11 4.29 -5.43
C GLY A 77 -7.48 4.95 -5.56
N VAL A 78 -8.42 4.31 -6.24
CA VAL A 78 -9.81 4.79 -6.38
C VAL A 78 -10.51 4.86 -5.02
N MET A 79 -10.35 3.86 -4.17
CA MET A 79 -10.93 3.84 -2.82
C MET A 79 -10.39 4.98 -1.95
N LEU A 80 -9.09 5.25 -2.02
CA LEU A 80 -8.47 6.35 -1.28
C LEU A 80 -8.85 7.71 -1.88
N GLN A 81 -8.89 7.83 -3.21
CA GLN A 81 -9.27 9.06 -3.90
C GLN A 81 -10.68 9.52 -3.53
N ARG A 82 -11.63 8.58 -3.35
CA ARG A 82 -13.00 8.89 -2.90
C ARG A 82 -13.05 9.41 -1.47
N ARG A 83 -12.08 9.05 -0.61
CA ARG A 83 -12.03 9.44 0.81
C ARG A 83 -11.08 10.62 1.07
N ARG A 84 -10.02 10.72 0.31
CA ARG A 84 -8.97 11.73 0.38
C ARG A 84 -8.56 12.14 -1.03
N PRO A 85 -9.29 13.06 -1.66
CA PRO A 85 -8.97 13.54 -3.00
C PRO A 85 -7.54 14.08 -3.11
N LEU A 86 -6.90 13.84 -4.24
CA LEU A 86 -5.58 14.39 -4.54
C LEU A 86 -5.64 15.91 -4.68
N PRO A 87 -4.72 16.65 -4.04
CA PRO A 87 -4.54 18.06 -4.33
C PRO A 87 -4.26 18.29 -5.82
N ARG A 88 -4.77 19.39 -6.38
CA ARG A 88 -4.62 19.72 -7.82
C ARG A 88 -3.16 19.65 -8.29
N ARG A 89 -2.21 20.16 -7.49
CA ARG A 89 -0.78 20.08 -7.81
C ARG A 89 -0.29 18.65 -7.94
N THR A 90 -0.67 17.78 -7.01
CA THR A 90 -0.29 16.35 -7.05
C THR A 90 -0.92 15.65 -8.25
N ALA A 91 -2.18 15.94 -8.58
CA ALA A 91 -2.85 15.40 -9.76
C ALA A 91 -2.14 15.82 -11.06
N LEU A 92 -1.71 17.09 -11.17
CA LEU A 92 -0.94 17.58 -12.33
C LEU A 92 0.44 16.91 -12.42
N LEU A 93 1.13 16.68 -11.31
CA LEU A 93 2.40 15.94 -11.31
C LEU A 93 2.23 14.49 -11.76
N ILE A 94 1.16 13.82 -11.31
CA ILE A 94 0.83 12.46 -11.77
C ILE A 94 0.46 12.47 -13.26
N ALA A 95 -0.29 13.45 -13.74
CA ALA A 95 -0.60 13.58 -15.17
C ALA A 95 0.68 13.79 -16.01
N GLY A 96 1.59 14.65 -15.56
CA GLY A 96 2.90 14.84 -16.18
C GLY A 96 3.75 13.56 -16.18
N TRP A 97 3.69 12.78 -15.08
CA TRP A 97 4.33 11.49 -14.98
C TRP A 97 3.77 10.48 -16.00
N ILE A 98 2.43 10.40 -16.13
CA ILE A 98 1.78 9.56 -17.15
C ILE A 98 2.24 9.95 -18.54
N ALA A 99 2.27 11.25 -18.85
CA ALA A 99 2.73 11.76 -20.15
C ALA A 99 4.18 11.37 -20.42
N LEU A 100 5.08 11.48 -19.41
CA LEU A 100 6.49 11.08 -19.52
C LEU A 100 6.63 9.57 -19.81
N VAL A 101 5.92 8.73 -19.05
CA VAL A 101 5.94 7.27 -19.25
C VAL A 101 5.39 6.89 -20.61
N ALA A 102 4.30 7.52 -21.07
CA ALA A 102 3.72 7.31 -22.39
C ALA A 102 4.70 7.75 -23.51
N ALA A 103 5.32 8.92 -23.37
CA ALA A 103 6.34 9.38 -24.30
C ALA A 103 7.53 8.43 -24.39
N ALA A 104 8.05 7.98 -23.23
CA ALA A 104 9.14 7.00 -23.19
C ALA A 104 8.76 5.68 -23.87
N ALA A 105 7.51 5.22 -23.69
CA ALA A 105 7.01 4.00 -24.33
C ALA A 105 6.95 4.10 -25.87
N VAL A 106 6.65 5.29 -26.38
CA VAL A 106 6.59 5.55 -27.85
C VAL A 106 7.99 5.69 -28.45
N VAL A 107 8.93 6.30 -27.70
CA VAL A 107 10.28 6.57 -28.21
C VAL A 107 11.12 5.29 -28.29
N ASP A 108 11.29 4.60 -27.18
CA ASP A 108 12.08 3.35 -27.13
C ASP A 108 11.79 2.55 -25.86
N ARG A 109 11.76 1.22 -26.02
CA ARG A 109 11.60 0.28 -24.90
C ARG A 109 12.69 0.41 -23.84
N ARG A 110 13.96 0.67 -24.22
CA ARG A 110 15.06 0.85 -23.27
C ARG A 110 14.85 2.09 -22.41
N LEU A 111 14.42 3.18 -23.04
CA LEU A 111 14.08 4.41 -22.33
C LEU A 111 12.93 4.18 -21.35
N LEU A 112 11.88 3.47 -21.77
CA LEU A 112 10.77 3.10 -20.89
C LEU A 112 11.28 2.29 -19.68
N GLY A 113 12.12 1.28 -19.90
CA GLY A 113 12.72 0.47 -18.82
C GLY A 113 13.52 1.32 -17.82
N ALA A 114 14.35 2.25 -18.33
CA ALA A 114 15.12 3.16 -17.47
C ALA A 114 14.22 4.10 -16.65
N VAL A 115 13.18 4.68 -17.27
CA VAL A 115 12.18 5.53 -16.58
C VAL A 115 11.46 4.72 -15.51
N LEU A 116 11.03 3.50 -15.80
CA LEU A 116 10.32 2.63 -14.87
C LEU A 116 11.19 2.15 -13.71
N THR A 117 12.50 1.98 -13.92
CA THR A 117 13.44 1.67 -12.83
C THR A 117 13.48 2.79 -11.79
N GLY A 118 13.50 4.06 -12.24
CA GLY A 118 13.39 5.24 -11.36
C GLY A 118 11.99 5.44 -10.77
N ALA A 119 10.95 4.93 -11.44
CA ALA A 119 9.55 5.09 -11.06
C ALA A 119 9.22 4.56 -9.66
N PHE A 120 9.91 3.49 -9.23
CA PHE A 120 9.69 2.90 -7.90
C PHE A 120 10.01 3.89 -6.79
N LEU A 121 11.09 4.66 -6.90
CA LEU A 121 11.45 5.70 -5.92
C LEU A 121 10.37 6.78 -5.84
N ILE A 122 9.92 7.27 -7.00
CA ILE A 122 8.84 8.26 -7.08
C ILE A 122 7.54 7.72 -6.47
N GLN A 123 7.27 6.44 -6.66
CA GLN A 123 6.08 5.76 -6.16
C GLN A 123 6.12 5.57 -4.62
N VAL A 124 7.25 5.13 -4.06
CA VAL A 124 7.32 4.72 -2.65
C VAL A 124 7.50 5.89 -1.68
N VAL A 125 8.15 6.98 -2.11
CA VAL A 125 8.40 8.15 -1.27
C VAL A 125 7.11 8.75 -0.68
N PRO A 126 6.01 8.96 -1.43
CA PRO A 126 4.76 9.44 -0.85
C PRO A 126 4.19 8.54 0.26
N ALA A 127 4.36 7.22 0.15
CA ALA A 127 3.92 6.29 1.18
C ALA A 127 4.72 6.47 2.47
N LEU A 128 6.05 6.51 2.37
CA LEU A 128 6.95 6.72 3.50
C LEU A 128 6.68 8.06 4.17
N VAL A 129 6.67 9.16 3.40
CA VAL A 129 6.40 10.50 3.93
C VAL A 129 5.06 10.54 4.66
N THR A 130 4.00 9.98 4.08
CA THR A 130 2.67 9.97 4.71
C THR A 130 2.68 9.14 6.00
N ALA A 131 3.29 7.95 5.97
CA ALA A 131 3.36 7.08 7.14
C ALA A 131 4.12 7.72 8.30
N TYR A 132 5.25 8.36 8.01
CA TYR A 132 6.11 8.97 9.05
C TYR A 132 5.59 10.31 9.56
N ARG A 133 4.88 11.08 8.74
CA ARG A 133 4.21 12.33 9.17
C ARG A 133 2.90 12.09 9.92
N THR A 134 2.30 10.90 9.82
CA THR A 134 1.07 10.57 10.54
C THR A 134 1.44 10.08 11.95
N PRO A 135 1.00 10.73 13.04
CA PRO A 135 1.37 10.33 14.40
C PRO A 135 1.01 8.87 14.70
N HIS A 136 -0.19 8.44 14.34
CA HIS A 136 -0.70 7.09 14.54
C HIS A 136 -1.17 6.48 13.21
N PRO A 137 -0.28 5.87 12.39
CA PRO A 137 -0.64 5.34 11.07
C PRO A 137 -1.35 3.98 11.17
N THR A 138 -2.51 3.96 11.84
CA THR A 138 -3.30 2.75 12.09
C THR A 138 -3.94 2.16 10.85
N GLY A 139 -4.05 2.92 9.76
CA GLY A 139 -4.59 2.46 8.47
C GLY A 139 -3.68 1.46 7.72
N ILE A 140 -2.37 1.44 8.00
CA ILE A 140 -1.41 0.60 7.27
C ILE A 140 -1.65 -0.89 7.57
N ALA A 141 -1.81 -1.70 6.50
CA ALA A 141 -1.90 -3.15 6.61
C ALA A 141 -0.52 -3.80 6.54
N ARG A 142 -0.07 -4.40 7.64
CA ARG A 142 1.24 -5.08 7.71
C ARG A 142 1.39 -6.21 6.70
N GLY A 143 0.28 -6.90 6.36
CA GLY A 143 0.27 -7.99 5.38
C GLY A 143 0.75 -7.54 4.00
N THR A 144 0.28 -6.39 3.51
CA THR A 144 0.72 -5.80 2.23
C THR A 144 2.23 -5.60 2.18
N TRP A 145 2.81 -4.99 3.22
CA TRP A 145 4.26 -4.72 3.24
C TRP A 145 5.12 -5.96 3.47
N ARG A 146 4.58 -7.02 4.10
CA ARG A 146 5.26 -8.33 4.19
C ARG A 146 5.32 -9.03 2.84
N LEU A 147 4.22 -9.02 2.09
CA LEU A 147 4.17 -9.59 0.75
C LEU A 147 5.08 -8.81 -0.22
N LEU A 148 5.06 -7.48 -0.14
CA LEU A 148 5.95 -6.63 -0.90
C LEU A 148 7.43 -6.90 -0.56
N LEU A 149 7.77 -7.09 0.71
CA LEU A 149 9.12 -7.46 1.15
C LEU A 149 9.55 -8.81 0.53
N GLY A 150 8.68 -9.81 0.56
CA GLY A 150 8.95 -11.12 -0.05
C GLY A 150 9.17 -11.02 -1.56
N GLU A 151 8.29 -10.33 -2.27
CA GLU A 151 8.41 -10.08 -3.72
C GLU A 151 9.74 -9.42 -4.07
N LEU A 152 10.06 -8.28 -3.41
CA LEU A 152 11.25 -7.49 -3.73
C LEU A 152 12.55 -8.20 -3.34
N THR A 153 12.50 -9.06 -2.31
CA THR A 153 13.64 -9.94 -1.99
C THR A 153 13.88 -10.94 -3.13
N CYS A 154 12.83 -11.56 -3.66
CA CYS A 154 12.96 -12.47 -4.80
C CYS A 154 13.54 -11.75 -6.04
N TRP A 155 13.04 -10.55 -6.36
CA TRP A 155 13.56 -9.77 -7.48
C TRP A 155 14.99 -9.31 -7.29
N SER A 156 15.39 -8.93 -6.06
CA SER A 156 16.78 -8.55 -5.75
C SER A 156 17.74 -9.72 -5.94
N VAL A 157 17.39 -10.90 -5.43
CA VAL A 157 18.20 -12.12 -5.55
C VAL A 157 18.24 -12.60 -7.01
N PHE A 158 17.12 -12.59 -7.71
CA PHE A 158 17.05 -12.96 -9.12
C PHE A 158 17.89 -12.02 -9.98
N GLY A 159 17.80 -10.70 -9.74
CA GLY A 159 18.62 -9.70 -10.43
C GLY A 159 20.11 -9.89 -10.18
N ALA A 160 20.52 -10.17 -8.94
CA ALA A 160 21.92 -10.44 -8.60
C ALA A 160 22.45 -11.70 -9.31
N ALA A 161 21.65 -12.77 -9.34
CA ALA A 161 22.02 -14.02 -9.99
C ALA A 161 22.14 -13.89 -11.53
N ASN A 162 21.36 -12.98 -12.13
CA ASN A 162 21.36 -12.74 -13.58
C ASN A 162 22.16 -11.49 -13.99
N HIS A 163 22.90 -10.88 -13.07
CA HIS A 163 23.66 -9.63 -13.31
C HIS A 163 22.80 -8.48 -13.83
N ASP A 164 21.50 -8.44 -13.44
CA ASP A 164 20.55 -7.39 -13.80
C ASP A 164 20.56 -6.29 -12.73
N GLY A 165 21.40 -5.27 -12.94
CA GLY A 165 21.55 -4.14 -12.03
C GLY A 165 20.23 -3.41 -11.72
N PRO A 166 19.38 -3.08 -12.70
CA PRO A 166 18.04 -2.52 -12.49
C PRO A 166 17.18 -3.30 -11.50
N LEU A 167 17.10 -4.62 -11.60
CA LEU A 167 16.34 -5.47 -10.67
C LEU A 167 16.95 -5.49 -9.27
N VAL A 168 18.28 -5.47 -9.15
CA VAL A 168 18.98 -5.38 -7.84
C VAL A 168 18.64 -4.05 -7.17
N VAL A 169 18.70 -2.93 -7.90
CA VAL A 169 18.37 -1.59 -7.36
C VAL A 169 16.91 -1.53 -6.96
N LEU A 170 15.99 -1.99 -7.81
CA LEU A 170 14.56 -2.07 -7.51
C LEU A 170 14.31 -2.89 -6.24
N GLY A 171 14.85 -4.10 -6.18
CA GLY A 171 14.65 -5.01 -5.06
C GLY A 171 15.22 -4.48 -3.75
N THR A 172 16.48 -4.04 -3.74
CA THR A 172 17.12 -3.52 -2.51
C THR A 172 16.43 -2.25 -1.98
N THR A 173 16.10 -1.30 -2.87
CA THR A 173 15.37 -0.09 -2.50
C THR A 173 14.00 -0.43 -1.92
N GLY A 174 13.31 -1.39 -2.54
CA GLY A 174 12.00 -1.83 -2.08
C GLY A 174 12.04 -2.59 -0.76
N ILE A 175 13.07 -3.41 -0.52
CA ILE A 175 13.31 -4.07 0.77
C ILE A 175 13.42 -3.02 1.87
N VAL A 176 14.27 -1.98 1.67
CA VAL A 176 14.43 -0.90 2.63
C VAL A 176 13.09 -0.20 2.91
N ALA A 177 12.36 0.16 1.85
CA ALA A 177 11.05 0.80 1.98
C ALA A 177 10.03 -0.07 2.74
N ALA A 178 9.97 -1.36 2.42
CA ALA A 178 9.06 -2.30 3.08
C ALA A 178 9.40 -2.47 4.58
N LEU A 179 10.68 -2.55 4.92
CA LEU A 179 11.14 -2.63 6.31
C LEU A 179 10.80 -1.35 7.10
N LEU A 180 11.01 -0.17 6.53
CA LEU A 180 10.63 1.11 7.13
C LEU A 180 9.12 1.19 7.38
N MET A 181 8.30 0.78 6.41
CA MET A 181 6.84 0.77 6.55
C MET A 181 6.37 -0.25 7.58
N LEU A 182 6.99 -1.43 7.65
CA LEU A 182 6.70 -2.45 8.66
C LEU A 182 7.10 -1.97 10.06
N HIS A 183 8.25 -1.33 10.20
CA HIS A 183 8.69 -0.72 11.46
C HIS A 183 7.65 0.32 11.92
N ARG A 184 7.27 1.24 11.04
CA ARG A 184 6.28 2.29 11.34
C ARG A 184 4.90 1.72 11.71
N ALA A 185 4.46 0.67 11.02
CA ALA A 185 3.19 0.01 11.33
C ALA A 185 3.21 -0.77 12.67
N ARG A 186 4.40 -1.21 13.13
CA ARG A 186 4.56 -1.86 14.46
C ARG A 186 4.46 -0.85 15.60
N THR A 187 5.13 0.29 15.47
CA THR A 187 5.13 1.35 16.51
C THR A 187 3.73 1.93 16.72
N ALA A 188 2.92 2.02 15.66
CA ALA A 188 1.52 2.46 15.77
C ALA A 188 0.60 1.48 16.54
N GLY A 189 0.93 0.18 16.55
CA GLY A 189 0.14 -0.85 17.23
C GLY A 189 0.48 -1.00 18.73
N GLY A 190 1.68 -0.60 19.14
CA GLY A 190 2.16 -0.75 20.53
C GLY A 190 1.50 0.22 21.53
N GLY A 191 1.01 1.37 21.07
CA GLY A 191 0.41 2.37 21.95
C GLY A 191 -1.00 2.06 22.47
N ARG A 192 -1.67 1.04 21.96
CA ARG A 192 -3.05 0.67 22.36
C ARG A 192 -3.14 -0.38 23.48
N GLN A 193 -2.05 -1.09 23.81
CA GLN A 193 -2.08 -2.17 24.78
C GLN A 193 -2.02 -1.76 26.27
N PRO A 194 -1.38 -0.65 26.69
CA PRO A 194 -1.32 -0.35 28.13
C PRO A 194 -2.68 0.09 28.71
N ALA A 195 -3.45 0.91 28.01
CA ALA A 195 -4.71 1.45 28.51
C ALA A 195 -5.84 0.40 28.63
N ALA A 196 -5.95 -0.49 27.65
CA ALA A 196 -6.92 -1.59 27.69
C ALA A 196 -6.57 -2.64 28.76
N ARG A 197 -5.28 -2.90 28.97
CA ARG A 197 -4.80 -3.81 30.03
C ARG A 197 -4.94 -3.19 31.42
N ALA A 198 -4.68 -1.89 31.58
CA ALA A 198 -4.89 -1.17 32.82
C ALA A 198 -6.38 -1.10 33.20
N ALA A 199 -7.28 -0.90 32.22
CA ALA A 199 -8.72 -0.93 32.44
C ALA A 199 -9.26 -2.33 32.80
N ALA A 200 -8.66 -3.39 32.24
CA ALA A 200 -9.02 -4.79 32.53
C ALA A 200 -8.48 -5.28 33.90
N THR A 201 -7.33 -4.73 34.35
CA THR A 201 -6.72 -5.09 35.66
C THR A 201 -7.24 -4.23 36.80
N SER A 202 -7.72 -3.01 36.54
CA SER A 202 -8.39 -2.22 37.54
C SER A 202 -9.85 -2.63 37.66
N GLY A 203 -10.17 -3.79 38.17
CA GLY A 203 -11.54 -4.29 38.41
C GLY A 203 -12.39 -3.33 39.27
N ARG A 204 -12.54 -2.09 38.85
CA ARG A 204 -13.33 -1.06 39.51
C ARG A 204 -14.80 -1.38 39.26
N LYS A 205 -15.43 -2.11 40.18
CA LYS A 205 -16.89 -2.12 40.34
C LYS A 205 -17.39 -0.69 40.25
N VAL A 206 -18.13 -0.37 39.21
CA VAL A 206 -18.89 0.88 39.13
C VAL A 206 -19.92 0.81 40.25
N PRO A 207 -19.91 1.74 41.24
CA PRO A 207 -21.00 1.80 42.23
C PRO A 207 -22.31 2.05 41.53
N GLY A 208 -23.36 1.30 41.88
CA GLY A 208 -24.65 1.28 41.26
C GLY A 208 -25.22 2.68 40.98
N VAL A 209 -25.56 2.89 39.71
CA VAL A 209 -26.46 3.96 39.32
C VAL A 209 -27.83 3.59 39.90
N ALA A 210 -28.25 4.33 40.95
CA ALA A 210 -29.56 4.25 41.53
C ALA A 210 -30.61 4.50 40.43
N ALA A 211 -31.56 3.58 40.30
CA ALA A 211 -32.72 3.70 39.41
C ALA A 211 -33.47 5.00 39.69
N GLN A 212 -33.53 5.89 38.72
CA GLN A 212 -34.49 7.01 38.78
C GLN A 212 -35.91 6.49 38.52
N PRO A 213 -36.89 6.90 39.32
CA PRO A 213 -38.28 6.51 39.09
C PRO A 213 -38.85 7.18 37.83
N SER A 214 -39.52 6.39 37.03
CA SER A 214 -40.28 6.78 35.86
C SER A 214 -41.32 7.84 36.19
N ALA A 215 -41.16 9.04 35.65
CA ALA A 215 -42.22 10.05 35.64
C ALA A 215 -43.22 9.72 34.53
N SER A 216 -44.48 9.57 34.90
CA SER A 216 -45.68 9.39 34.04
C SER A 216 -45.88 10.54 33.07
N PRO A 217 -46.39 10.29 31.85
CA PRO A 217 -46.75 11.36 30.94
C PRO A 217 -48.14 11.92 31.34
N GLY A 218 -48.13 13.14 31.84
CA GLY A 218 -49.36 13.94 32.02
C GLY A 218 -49.86 14.48 30.69
N SER A 219 -51.07 14.10 30.37
CA SER A 219 -51.94 14.68 29.35
C SER A 219 -52.15 16.18 29.59
N LEU A 220 -51.96 17.03 28.57
CA LEU A 220 -52.66 18.31 28.45
C LEU A 220 -53.04 18.60 27.01
N THR A 221 -54.32 18.59 26.82
CA THR A 221 -55.22 19.05 25.76
C THR A 221 -55.16 20.58 25.58
N GLN A 222 -55.47 21.06 24.35
CA GLN A 222 -56.03 22.35 23.94
C GLN A 222 -55.11 23.60 24.02
N ARG A 223 -54.90 24.27 22.99
CA ARG A 223 -55.67 25.09 22.03
C ARG A 223 -54.85 25.47 20.82
#